data_b7f83de9a9ca148d076d831f88b629f9
#
_entry.id   b7f83de9a9ca148d076d831f88b629f9
#
_cell.length_a   1.000
_cell.length_b   1.000
_cell.length_c   1.000
_cell.angle_alpha   90.00
_cell.angle_beta   90.00
_cell.angle_gamma   90.00
#
_symmetry.space_group_name_H-M   'P 1'
#
loop_
_entity.id
_entity.type
_entity.pdbx_description
1 polymer ?
#
loop_
_entity_poly.entity_id
_entity_poly.type
_entity_poly.pdbx_seq_one_letter_code
_entity_poly.pdbx_strand_id
1 'polypeptide(L)'
;MNFHILTLFPDMVENGLKTSITGRAIESGAISVVAVDIRDYTTDKHRHVDDAPYGGGAGMVIQPAPVCDAYEALCKKLGKRPRVIYMTPQGRVFNQSIAQDLAKEEDLVFLCGHYEGIDERALELIQAEYLSAGDFVLTGGELPSMVMIDCISRLVPGVLGNGDSAEVESFYDNLLEYPQYTRPEVYEGKPVPEVLLSGHHKNIESWRREQSIRRTLERRPDLLEDASLTLKEQKFLDSLLKEQGESRLKELEQLVREAVKSDETPGSDREYYQQMKKVKKLLNEKKATLQELKGYYKVLGALKQEI
;
A
#
# COMPACT_ATOMS: atom_id res chain seq x y z
N MET A 1 -4.83 -20.19 9.48
CA MET A 1 -3.49 -19.68 9.12
C MET A 1 -2.71 -19.36 10.39
N ASN A 2 -1.42 -19.70 10.46
CA ASN A 2 -0.59 -19.50 11.65
C ASN A 2 0.53 -18.49 11.34
N PHE A 3 0.66 -17.48 12.18
CA PHE A 3 1.73 -16.50 12.14
C PHE A 3 2.70 -16.75 13.28
N HIS A 4 3.97 -16.95 12.96
CA HIS A 4 5.07 -17.12 13.90
C HIS A 4 5.99 -15.91 13.78
N ILE A 5 6.26 -15.23 14.88
CA ILE A 5 7.04 -14.00 14.86
C ILE A 5 8.30 -14.19 15.70
N LEU A 6 9.46 -14.23 15.04
CA LEU A 6 10.77 -14.25 15.70
C LEU A 6 11.16 -12.81 16.01
N THR A 7 11.22 -12.46 17.29
CA THR A 7 11.34 -11.07 17.76
C THR A 7 12.11 -10.98 19.07
N LEU A 8 12.58 -9.79 19.41
CA LEU A 8 13.09 -9.46 20.75
C LEU A 8 12.00 -8.92 21.68
N PHE A 9 10.79 -8.64 21.16
CA PHE A 9 9.70 -7.99 21.90
C PHE A 9 8.36 -8.72 21.68
N PRO A 10 8.23 -9.98 22.15
CA PRO A 10 7.02 -10.79 21.93
C PRO A 10 5.75 -10.12 22.42
N ASP A 11 5.78 -9.50 23.60
CA ASP A 11 4.62 -8.82 24.20
C ASP A 11 4.09 -7.68 23.33
N MET A 12 4.95 -6.97 22.60
CA MET A 12 4.55 -5.89 21.70
C MET A 12 3.66 -6.40 20.58
N VAL A 13 4.02 -7.53 19.99
CA VAL A 13 3.29 -8.13 18.87
C VAL A 13 1.99 -8.76 19.37
N GLU A 14 2.07 -9.60 20.39
CA GLU A 14 0.90 -10.31 20.90
C GLU A 14 -0.17 -9.37 21.45
N ASN A 15 0.20 -8.38 22.26
CA ASN A 15 -0.75 -7.42 22.80
C ASN A 15 -1.33 -6.52 21.72
N GLY A 16 -0.55 -6.15 20.70
CA GLY A 16 -1.00 -5.33 19.58
C GLY A 16 -2.06 -6.00 18.70
N LEU A 17 -1.97 -7.32 18.53
CA LEU A 17 -2.88 -8.09 17.67
C LEU A 17 -4.07 -8.72 18.42
N LYS A 18 -4.09 -8.72 19.75
CA LYS A 18 -5.18 -9.28 20.57
C LYS A 18 -6.46 -8.43 20.65
N THR A 19 -6.56 -7.38 19.85
CA THR A 19 -7.71 -6.45 19.88
C THR A 19 -8.47 -6.43 18.55
N SER A 20 -9.71 -5.89 18.58
CA SER A 20 -10.52 -5.65 17.37
C SER A 20 -10.79 -6.94 16.56
N ILE A 21 -10.66 -6.85 15.22
CA ILE A 21 -10.93 -7.94 14.27
C ILE A 21 -9.90 -9.06 14.43
N THR A 22 -8.61 -8.70 14.49
CA THR A 22 -7.52 -9.69 14.65
C THR A 22 -7.64 -10.45 15.96
N GLY A 23 -7.97 -9.78 17.08
CA GLY A 23 -8.21 -10.43 18.36
C GLY A 23 -9.34 -11.46 18.30
N ARG A 24 -10.48 -11.11 17.71
CA ARG A 24 -11.61 -12.03 17.50
C ARG A 24 -11.25 -13.21 16.58
N ALA A 25 -10.44 -12.97 15.56
CA ALA A 25 -9.96 -14.03 14.67
C ALA A 25 -9.02 -15.02 15.38
N ILE A 26 -8.22 -14.53 16.33
CA ILE A 26 -7.38 -15.38 17.20
C ILE A 26 -8.27 -16.18 18.16
N GLU A 27 -9.22 -15.54 18.82
CA GLU A 27 -10.16 -16.18 19.74
C GLU A 27 -11.02 -17.27 19.07
N SER A 28 -11.44 -17.04 17.83
CA SER A 28 -12.23 -18.01 17.05
C SER A 28 -11.37 -19.14 16.44
N GLY A 29 -10.03 -19.02 16.48
CA GLY A 29 -9.12 -19.97 15.87
C GLY A 29 -9.01 -19.85 14.35
N ALA A 30 -9.55 -18.80 13.72
CA ALA A 30 -9.38 -18.55 12.28
C ALA A 30 -7.91 -18.24 11.93
N ILE A 31 -7.21 -17.53 12.82
CA ILE A 31 -5.76 -17.33 12.78
C ILE A 31 -5.12 -17.69 14.12
N SER A 32 -3.82 -17.96 14.09
CA SER A 32 -2.98 -18.10 15.28
C SER A 32 -1.80 -17.14 15.19
N VAL A 33 -1.44 -16.50 16.29
CA VAL A 33 -0.30 -15.59 16.39
C VAL A 33 0.55 -16.05 17.57
N VAL A 34 1.81 -16.42 17.28
CA VAL A 34 2.76 -16.90 18.28
C VAL A 34 4.05 -16.11 18.14
N ALA A 35 4.36 -15.26 19.09
CA ALA A 35 5.63 -14.57 19.15
C ALA A 35 6.67 -15.41 19.92
N VAL A 36 7.86 -15.52 19.36
CA VAL A 36 8.98 -16.31 19.88
C VAL A 36 10.12 -15.36 20.21
N ASP A 37 10.52 -15.31 21.47
CA ASP A 37 11.68 -14.53 21.88
C ASP A 37 12.98 -15.19 21.38
N ILE A 38 13.69 -14.52 20.49
CA ILE A 38 14.98 -14.99 19.95
C ILE A 38 16.01 -15.19 21.09
N ARG A 39 15.88 -14.47 22.20
CA ARG A 39 16.75 -14.61 23.37
C ARG A 39 16.65 -15.97 24.07
N ASP A 40 15.60 -16.73 23.83
CA ASP A 40 15.43 -18.08 24.37
C ASP A 40 16.35 -19.11 23.69
N TYR A 41 16.97 -18.71 22.57
CA TYR A 41 17.82 -19.57 21.75
C TYR A 41 19.30 -19.19 21.77
N THR A 42 19.71 -18.25 22.62
CA THR A 42 21.13 -17.96 22.85
C THR A 42 21.70 -18.87 23.93
N THR A 43 22.98 -19.21 23.77
CA THR A 43 23.75 -19.93 24.80
C THR A 43 24.41 -18.99 25.82
N ASP A 44 24.29 -17.67 25.61
CA ASP A 44 24.80 -16.69 26.56
C ASP A 44 24.01 -16.68 27.86
N LYS A 45 24.70 -16.74 28.98
CA LYS A 45 24.10 -16.78 30.33
C LYS A 45 23.28 -15.51 30.70
N HIS A 46 23.55 -14.40 30.00
CA HIS A 46 22.84 -13.13 30.17
C HIS A 46 21.80 -12.89 29.07
N ARG A 47 21.60 -13.91 28.21
CA ARG A 47 20.66 -13.86 27.10
C ARG A 47 20.96 -12.76 26.05
N HIS A 48 22.25 -12.40 25.91
CA HIS A 48 22.67 -11.52 24.82
C HIS A 48 22.53 -12.24 23.48
N VAL A 49 22.03 -11.53 22.48
CA VAL A 49 21.80 -12.02 21.13
C VAL A 49 22.47 -11.15 20.06
N ASP A 50 23.18 -10.11 20.46
CA ASP A 50 23.78 -9.10 19.62
C ASP A 50 25.26 -8.91 19.96
N ASP A 51 26.04 -8.39 18.99
CA ASP A 51 27.46 -8.09 19.15
C ASP A 51 27.85 -6.92 18.24
N ALA A 52 29.05 -6.37 18.45
CA ALA A 52 29.60 -5.28 17.65
C ALA A 52 29.79 -5.73 16.18
N PRO A 53 29.47 -4.86 15.19
CA PRO A 53 29.64 -5.21 13.78
C PRO A 53 31.13 -5.36 13.40
N TYR A 54 31.46 -6.34 12.57
CA TYR A 54 32.75 -6.42 11.93
C TYR A 54 33.01 -5.18 11.06
N GLY A 55 34.22 -4.68 11.07
CA GLY A 55 34.57 -3.44 10.34
C GLY A 55 34.37 -2.17 11.15
N GLY A 56 33.80 -2.29 12.36
CA GLY A 56 33.52 -1.15 13.24
C GLY A 56 32.25 -0.43 12.84
N GLY A 57 31.85 0.56 13.60
CA GLY A 57 30.63 1.34 13.42
C GLY A 57 29.90 1.51 14.75
N ALA A 58 28.85 2.32 14.74
CA ALA A 58 27.93 2.46 15.87
C ALA A 58 26.89 1.36 15.85
N GLY A 59 26.32 1.01 17.01
CA GLY A 59 25.25 0.04 17.13
C GLY A 59 25.73 -1.41 17.26
N MET A 60 24.78 -2.33 17.20
CA MET A 60 24.96 -3.76 17.40
C MET A 60 24.28 -4.51 16.26
N VAL A 61 24.66 -5.76 16.03
CA VAL A 61 24.05 -6.65 15.02
C VAL A 61 23.57 -7.91 15.74
N ILE A 62 22.36 -8.36 15.43
CA ILE A 62 21.82 -9.62 15.97
C ILE A 62 22.65 -10.77 15.41
N GLN A 63 23.14 -11.61 16.32
CA GLN A 63 24.00 -12.75 16.00
C GLN A 63 23.26 -13.84 15.20
N PRO A 64 23.96 -14.59 14.33
CA PRO A 64 23.33 -15.58 13.49
C PRO A 64 22.77 -16.79 14.23
N ALA A 65 23.47 -17.28 15.28
CA ALA A 65 23.10 -18.49 15.97
C ALA A 65 21.71 -18.44 16.62
N PRO A 66 21.37 -17.43 17.45
CA PRO A 66 20.05 -17.36 18.07
C PRO A 66 18.89 -17.30 17.05
N VAL A 67 19.08 -16.62 15.92
CA VAL A 67 18.09 -16.52 14.85
C VAL A 67 17.89 -17.87 14.15
N CYS A 68 18.98 -18.50 13.76
CA CYS A 68 18.93 -19.82 13.11
C CYS A 68 18.36 -20.90 14.06
N ASP A 69 18.76 -20.92 15.31
CA ASP A 69 18.30 -21.91 16.28
C ASP A 69 16.81 -21.73 16.59
N ALA A 70 16.32 -20.49 16.70
CA ALA A 70 14.89 -20.20 16.86
C ALA A 70 14.08 -20.71 15.65
N TYR A 71 14.55 -20.44 14.43
CA TYR A 71 13.88 -20.91 13.22
C TYR A 71 13.92 -22.44 13.09
N GLU A 72 15.06 -23.09 13.34
CA GLU A 72 15.18 -24.54 13.27
C GLU A 72 14.33 -25.25 14.35
N ALA A 73 14.22 -24.67 15.55
CA ALA A 73 13.32 -25.17 16.57
C ALA A 73 11.84 -25.10 16.12
N LEU A 74 11.45 -24.00 15.46
CA LEU A 74 10.14 -23.85 14.85
C LEU A 74 9.92 -24.88 13.74
N CYS A 75 10.87 -25.05 12.84
CA CYS A 75 10.80 -26.05 11.77
C CYS A 75 10.61 -27.48 12.32
N LYS A 76 11.34 -27.83 13.36
CA LYS A 76 11.18 -29.14 14.06
C LYS A 76 9.78 -29.31 14.65
N LYS A 77 9.24 -28.25 15.27
CA LYS A 77 7.89 -28.25 15.85
C LYS A 77 6.80 -28.42 14.77
N LEU A 78 6.97 -27.78 13.62
CA LEU A 78 6.00 -27.82 12.52
C LEU A 78 6.17 -29.03 11.59
N GLY A 79 7.32 -29.70 11.61
CA GLY A 79 7.66 -30.77 10.69
C GLY A 79 7.91 -30.32 9.24
N LYS A 80 8.03 -29.01 8.99
CA LYS A 80 8.26 -28.37 7.68
C LYS A 80 9.08 -27.09 7.84
N ARG A 81 9.56 -26.55 6.72
CA ARG A 81 10.25 -25.24 6.68
C ARG A 81 9.27 -24.20 6.11
N PRO A 82 8.65 -23.36 6.96
CA PRO A 82 7.72 -22.31 6.51
C PRO A 82 8.48 -21.16 5.83
N ARG A 83 7.80 -20.40 4.99
CA ARG A 83 8.33 -19.15 4.43
C ARG A 83 8.67 -18.17 5.54
N VAL A 84 9.83 -17.50 5.40
CA VAL A 84 10.31 -16.49 6.36
C VAL A 84 10.34 -15.14 5.69
N ILE A 85 9.67 -14.17 6.28
CA ILE A 85 9.63 -12.79 5.83
C ILE A 85 10.49 -11.94 6.78
N TYR A 86 11.59 -11.41 6.29
CA TYR A 86 12.42 -10.45 7.00
C TYR A 86 11.95 -9.02 6.73
N MET A 87 11.61 -8.30 7.80
CA MET A 87 11.12 -6.94 7.74
C MET A 87 12.28 -5.95 7.61
N THR A 88 12.46 -5.40 6.42
CA THR A 88 13.59 -4.53 6.11
C THR A 88 13.26 -3.50 5.03
N PRO A 89 13.81 -2.25 5.09
CA PRO A 89 13.71 -1.28 4.00
C PRO A 89 14.30 -1.74 2.66
N GLN A 90 15.19 -2.75 2.67
CA GLN A 90 15.82 -3.29 1.46
C GLN A 90 14.88 -4.20 0.65
N GLY A 91 13.74 -4.61 1.23
CA GLY A 91 12.80 -5.53 0.61
C GLY A 91 11.89 -4.88 -0.42
N ARG A 92 11.18 -5.73 -1.18
CA ARG A 92 10.08 -5.25 -2.03
C ARG A 92 9.01 -4.58 -1.18
N VAL A 93 8.46 -3.46 -1.65
CA VAL A 93 7.36 -2.78 -0.95
C VAL A 93 6.13 -3.68 -0.96
N PHE A 94 5.61 -3.95 0.23
CA PHE A 94 4.41 -4.75 0.45
C PHE A 94 3.18 -4.08 -0.17
N ASN A 95 2.33 -4.87 -0.80
CA ASN A 95 1.07 -4.45 -1.40
C ASN A 95 0.02 -5.56 -1.30
N GLN A 96 -1.19 -5.27 -1.77
CA GLN A 96 -2.32 -6.21 -1.70
C GLN A 96 -2.07 -7.53 -2.44
N SER A 97 -1.36 -7.51 -3.58
CA SER A 97 -1.08 -8.74 -4.33
C SER A 97 -0.10 -9.65 -3.59
N ILE A 98 0.88 -9.09 -2.88
CA ILE A 98 1.79 -9.85 -2.01
C ILE A 98 1.00 -10.42 -0.82
N ALA A 99 0.09 -9.64 -0.22
CA ALA A 99 -0.77 -10.15 0.84
C ALA A 99 -1.62 -11.35 0.40
N GLN A 100 -2.20 -11.28 -0.80
CA GLN A 100 -2.97 -12.38 -1.40
C GLN A 100 -2.12 -13.63 -1.67
N ASP A 101 -0.86 -13.48 -2.02
CA ASP A 101 0.06 -14.59 -2.17
C ASP A 101 0.39 -15.23 -0.82
N LEU A 102 0.78 -14.43 0.16
CA LEU A 102 1.11 -14.88 1.51
C LEU A 102 -0.09 -15.49 2.25
N ALA A 103 -1.32 -15.05 1.97
CA ALA A 103 -2.54 -15.61 2.57
C ALA A 103 -2.84 -17.07 2.16
N LYS A 104 -2.13 -17.60 1.17
CA LYS A 104 -2.24 -19.03 0.75
C LYS A 104 -1.45 -19.97 1.65
N GLU A 105 -0.53 -19.43 2.44
CA GLU A 105 0.30 -20.22 3.33
C GLU A 105 -0.48 -20.68 4.57
N GLU A 106 -0.18 -21.87 5.03
CA GLU A 106 -0.70 -22.37 6.31
C GLU A 106 0.06 -21.78 7.50
N ASP A 107 1.39 -21.75 7.38
CA ASP A 107 2.33 -21.21 8.37
C ASP A 107 3.24 -20.16 7.71
N LEU A 108 3.35 -18.99 8.31
CA LEU A 108 4.19 -17.89 7.85
C LEU A 108 5.02 -17.36 9.01
N VAL A 109 6.31 -17.15 8.77
CA VAL A 109 7.24 -16.62 9.78
C VAL A 109 7.58 -15.18 9.45
N PHE A 110 7.45 -14.28 10.43
CA PHE A 110 7.99 -12.93 10.37
C PHE A 110 9.23 -12.83 11.24
N LEU A 111 10.34 -12.36 10.67
CA LEU A 111 11.57 -12.09 11.39
C LEU A 111 11.73 -10.59 11.58
N CYS A 112 11.74 -10.16 12.84
CA CYS A 112 11.86 -8.77 13.24
C CYS A 112 13.31 -8.45 13.60
N GLY A 113 13.96 -7.60 12.82
CA GLY A 113 15.28 -7.07 13.13
C GLY A 113 15.21 -5.87 14.06
N HIS A 114 16.30 -5.64 14.79
CA HIS A 114 16.57 -4.48 15.62
C HIS A 114 18.02 -4.03 15.44
N TYR A 115 18.36 -2.92 16.08
CA TYR A 115 19.72 -2.34 16.03
C TYR A 115 20.13 -1.99 14.59
N GLU A 116 21.34 -2.41 14.17
CA GLU A 116 21.82 -2.24 12.78
C GLU A 116 21.34 -3.35 11.85
N GLY A 117 20.59 -4.34 12.38
CA GLY A 117 20.04 -5.46 11.62
C GLY A 117 20.42 -6.83 12.17
N ILE A 118 20.36 -7.82 11.30
CA ILE A 118 20.65 -9.22 11.59
C ILE A 118 21.86 -9.62 10.74
N ASP A 119 22.73 -10.48 11.29
CA ASP A 119 23.84 -11.03 10.55
C ASP A 119 23.37 -11.69 9.25
N GLU A 120 23.95 -11.26 8.12
CA GLU A 120 23.50 -11.67 6.78
C GLU A 120 23.54 -13.18 6.58
N ARG A 121 24.46 -13.87 7.22
CA ARG A 121 24.58 -15.35 7.16
C ARG A 121 23.35 -16.04 7.73
N ALA A 122 22.68 -15.46 8.75
CA ALA A 122 21.45 -16.01 9.27
C ALA A 122 20.32 -15.90 8.22
N LEU A 123 20.19 -14.74 7.57
CA LEU A 123 19.18 -14.47 6.57
C LEU A 123 19.33 -15.40 5.35
N GLU A 124 20.55 -15.65 4.91
CA GLU A 124 20.87 -16.60 3.85
C GLU A 124 20.53 -18.04 4.24
N LEU A 125 20.96 -18.49 5.44
CA LEU A 125 20.76 -19.88 5.91
C LEU A 125 19.28 -20.24 6.08
N ILE A 126 18.45 -19.30 6.55
CA ILE A 126 17.01 -19.50 6.70
C ILE A 126 16.22 -19.16 5.43
N GLN A 127 16.90 -18.70 4.38
CA GLN A 127 16.30 -18.29 3.10
C GLN A 127 15.20 -17.23 3.28
N ALA A 128 15.51 -16.19 4.03
CA ALA A 128 14.55 -15.12 4.31
C ALA A 128 14.18 -14.33 3.03
N GLU A 129 12.89 -14.08 2.84
CA GLU A 129 12.38 -13.14 1.84
C GLU A 129 12.32 -11.74 2.45
N TYR A 130 12.77 -10.71 1.70
CA TYR A 130 12.80 -9.34 2.17
C TYR A 130 11.56 -8.57 1.75
N LEU A 131 10.83 -8.02 2.74
CA LEU A 131 9.69 -7.15 2.50
C LEU A 131 9.83 -5.83 3.27
N SER A 132 9.41 -4.74 2.62
CA SER A 132 9.39 -3.39 3.16
C SER A 132 7.96 -2.91 3.36
N ALA A 133 7.70 -2.20 4.46
CA ALA A 133 6.42 -1.51 4.67
C ALA A 133 6.33 -0.16 3.90
N GLY A 134 7.45 0.31 3.32
CA GLY A 134 7.54 1.58 2.59
C GLY A 134 8.92 2.22 2.73
N ASP A 135 9.12 3.34 2.06
CA ASP A 135 10.40 4.06 2.00
C ASP A 135 10.62 4.92 3.26
N PHE A 136 10.69 4.28 4.41
CA PHE A 136 10.96 4.90 5.72
C PHE A 136 11.62 3.89 6.66
N VAL A 137 12.31 4.40 7.69
CA VAL A 137 13.01 3.58 8.69
C VAL A 137 12.24 3.58 10.00
N LEU A 138 12.09 2.40 10.59
CA LEU A 138 11.51 2.18 11.92
C LEU A 138 12.57 1.65 12.89
N THR A 139 12.25 1.65 14.17
CA THR A 139 13.15 1.16 15.23
C THR A 139 13.29 -0.36 15.28
N GLY A 140 12.35 -1.10 14.64
CA GLY A 140 12.34 -2.56 14.61
C GLY A 140 11.31 -3.11 13.65
N GLY A 141 11.31 -4.43 13.47
CA GLY A 141 10.44 -5.15 12.54
C GLY A 141 9.05 -5.46 13.07
N GLU A 142 8.74 -5.21 14.34
CA GLU A 142 7.47 -5.62 14.97
C GLU A 142 6.27 -4.86 14.40
N LEU A 143 6.34 -3.52 14.32
CA LEU A 143 5.26 -2.70 13.78
C LEU A 143 4.92 -3.06 12.34
N PRO A 144 5.88 -3.12 11.40
CA PRO A 144 5.56 -3.53 10.03
C PRO A 144 5.06 -4.97 9.93
N SER A 145 5.55 -5.89 10.78
CA SER A 145 5.00 -7.26 10.85
C SER A 145 3.53 -7.26 11.23
N MET A 146 3.13 -6.49 12.25
CA MET A 146 1.73 -6.38 12.66
C MET A 146 0.85 -5.78 11.56
N VAL A 147 1.33 -4.78 10.82
CA VAL A 147 0.61 -4.22 9.65
C VAL A 147 0.38 -5.29 8.58
N MET A 148 1.41 -6.08 8.26
CA MET A 148 1.29 -7.15 7.28
C MET A 148 0.40 -8.28 7.75
N ILE A 149 0.51 -8.69 9.02
CA ILE A 149 -0.35 -9.71 9.62
C ILE A 149 -1.81 -9.28 9.59
N ASP A 150 -2.13 -8.03 9.93
CA ASP A 150 -3.50 -7.50 9.84
C ASP A 150 -4.01 -7.59 8.40
N CYS A 151 -3.24 -7.08 7.43
CA CYS A 151 -3.60 -7.11 6.01
C CYS A 151 -3.83 -8.54 5.50
N ILE A 152 -2.92 -9.48 5.79
CA ILE A 152 -3.01 -10.88 5.37
C ILE A 152 -4.19 -11.57 6.04
N SER A 153 -4.39 -11.34 7.35
CA SER A 153 -5.47 -11.94 8.13
C SER A 153 -6.85 -11.64 7.55
N ARG A 154 -7.08 -10.43 7.02
CA ARG A 154 -8.34 -10.04 6.37
C ARG A 154 -8.70 -10.91 5.16
N LEU A 155 -7.72 -11.56 4.54
CA LEU A 155 -7.89 -12.45 3.39
C LEU A 155 -8.13 -13.92 3.82
N VAL A 156 -7.98 -14.22 5.10
CA VAL A 156 -8.23 -15.56 5.64
C VAL A 156 -9.73 -15.77 5.86
N PRO A 157 -10.32 -16.88 5.35
CA PRO A 157 -11.73 -17.17 5.56
C PRO A 157 -12.12 -17.18 7.03
N GLY A 158 -13.24 -16.53 7.36
CA GLY A 158 -13.77 -16.48 8.75
C GLY A 158 -13.22 -15.33 9.61
N VAL A 159 -12.26 -14.53 9.13
CA VAL A 159 -11.75 -13.35 9.83
C VAL A 159 -12.69 -12.16 9.69
N LEU A 160 -13.17 -11.88 8.47
CA LEU A 160 -14.20 -10.89 8.21
C LEU A 160 -15.59 -11.56 8.21
N GLY A 161 -16.57 -10.90 8.83
CA GLY A 161 -17.91 -11.45 9.01
C GLY A 161 -18.73 -11.62 7.72
N ASN A 162 -18.43 -10.83 6.67
CA ASN A 162 -19.04 -10.94 5.34
C ASN A 162 -17.94 -11.15 4.30
N GLY A 163 -17.94 -12.32 3.65
CA GLY A 163 -16.96 -12.64 2.59
C GLY A 163 -16.98 -11.65 1.42
N ASP A 164 -18.13 -11.02 1.16
CA ASP A 164 -18.31 -10.04 0.07
C ASP A 164 -17.64 -8.67 0.36
N SER A 165 -17.23 -8.41 1.60
CA SER A 165 -16.62 -7.11 1.96
C SER A 165 -15.26 -6.91 1.30
N ALA A 166 -14.49 -7.96 1.11
CA ALA A 166 -13.14 -7.87 0.55
C ALA A 166 -13.14 -7.56 -0.96
N GLU A 167 -14.20 -7.95 -1.68
CA GLU A 167 -14.32 -7.77 -3.13
C GLU A 167 -14.62 -6.32 -3.56
N VAL A 168 -15.01 -5.45 -2.61
CA VAL A 168 -15.41 -4.06 -2.88
C VAL A 168 -14.40 -3.05 -2.29
N GLU A 169 -13.38 -3.55 -1.61
CA GLU A 169 -12.37 -2.70 -0.96
C GLU A 169 -11.32 -2.16 -1.95
N SER A 170 -10.60 -1.12 -1.49
CA SER A 170 -9.49 -0.55 -2.27
C SER A 170 -8.46 -1.62 -2.64
N PHE A 171 -7.94 -1.54 -3.86
CA PHE A 171 -6.93 -2.42 -4.46
C PHE A 171 -7.40 -3.81 -4.89
N TYR A 172 -8.67 -4.16 -4.74
CA TYR A 172 -9.16 -5.48 -5.19
C TYR A 172 -9.02 -5.66 -6.72
N ASP A 173 -9.39 -4.64 -7.48
CA ASP A 173 -9.27 -4.57 -8.94
C ASP A 173 -8.50 -3.32 -9.42
N ASN A 174 -7.52 -2.90 -8.62
CA ASN A 174 -6.70 -1.70 -8.81
C ASN A 174 -7.50 -0.39 -8.81
N LEU A 175 -8.63 -0.35 -8.11
CA LEU A 175 -9.36 0.89 -7.85
C LEU A 175 -9.39 1.21 -6.37
N LEU A 176 -9.58 2.49 -6.04
CA LEU A 176 -9.94 2.91 -4.69
C LEU A 176 -11.42 2.72 -4.45
N GLU A 177 -11.79 2.43 -3.22
CA GLU A 177 -13.18 2.32 -2.79
C GLU A 177 -13.94 3.64 -3.00
N TYR A 178 -15.24 3.51 -3.31
CA TYR A 178 -16.16 4.64 -3.41
C TYR A 178 -16.39 5.33 -2.06
N PRO A 179 -16.93 6.59 -2.03
CA PRO A 179 -17.22 7.30 -0.78
C PRO A 179 -18.37 6.65 -0.02
N GLN A 180 -18.17 6.45 1.27
CA GLN A 180 -19.17 5.92 2.20
C GLN A 180 -19.93 7.06 2.86
N TYR A 181 -21.24 6.85 3.06
CA TYR A 181 -22.13 7.78 3.74
C TYR A 181 -22.96 7.06 4.80
N THR A 182 -23.26 7.76 5.89
CA THR A 182 -24.12 7.29 6.98
C THR A 182 -25.05 8.39 7.47
N ARG A 183 -25.85 8.10 8.47
CA ARG A 183 -26.79 9.08 9.09
C ARG A 183 -26.06 10.18 9.85
N PRO A 184 -26.63 11.39 9.89
CA PRO A 184 -27.90 11.81 9.30
C PRO A 184 -27.82 12.03 7.77
N GLU A 185 -28.97 12.07 7.09
CA GLU A 185 -29.09 12.28 5.63
C GLU A 185 -28.49 13.62 5.17
N VAL A 186 -28.62 14.66 5.99
CA VAL A 186 -28.01 15.97 5.76
C VAL A 186 -27.16 16.32 6.99
N TYR A 187 -25.89 16.62 6.77
CA TYR A 187 -24.97 17.08 7.79
C TYR A 187 -24.32 18.40 7.37
N GLU A 188 -24.51 19.46 8.13
CA GLU A 188 -23.99 20.81 7.85
C GLU A 188 -24.30 21.30 6.42
N GLY A 189 -25.52 21.05 5.95
CA GLY A 189 -25.99 21.45 4.62
C GLY A 189 -25.46 20.56 3.48
N LYS A 190 -24.71 19.51 3.77
CA LYS A 190 -24.22 18.54 2.78
C LYS A 190 -25.08 17.26 2.80
N PRO A 191 -25.89 17.02 1.77
CA PRO A 191 -26.75 15.84 1.70
C PRO A 191 -25.99 14.58 1.28
N VAL A 192 -26.51 13.42 1.67
CA VAL A 192 -26.17 12.13 1.06
C VAL A 192 -26.64 12.15 -0.41
N PRO A 193 -25.86 11.61 -1.36
CA PRO A 193 -26.29 11.49 -2.75
C PRO A 193 -27.64 10.77 -2.90
N GLU A 194 -28.58 11.39 -3.63
CA GLU A 194 -29.95 10.88 -3.78
C GLU A 194 -30.02 9.44 -4.31
N VAL A 195 -29.07 9.04 -5.18
CA VAL A 195 -28.99 7.68 -5.71
C VAL A 195 -28.87 6.64 -4.60
N LEU A 196 -28.18 6.96 -3.49
CA LEU A 196 -28.01 6.05 -2.34
C LEU A 196 -29.30 5.91 -1.51
N LEU A 197 -30.20 6.86 -1.60
CA LEU A 197 -31.51 6.87 -0.92
C LEU A 197 -32.60 6.22 -1.77
N SER A 198 -32.37 5.99 -3.06
CA SER A 198 -33.37 5.56 -4.03
C SER A 198 -33.83 4.09 -3.85
N GLY A 199 -33.08 3.24 -3.16
CA GLY A 199 -33.33 1.79 -3.07
C GLY A 199 -33.08 1.01 -4.37
N HIS A 200 -32.68 1.64 -5.46
CA HIS A 200 -32.41 1.00 -6.74
C HIS A 200 -31.01 0.41 -6.81
N HIS A 201 -30.83 -0.85 -6.41
CA HIS A 201 -29.53 -1.52 -6.28
C HIS A 201 -28.63 -1.35 -7.51
N LYS A 202 -29.14 -1.56 -8.73
CA LYS A 202 -28.35 -1.41 -9.96
C LYS A 202 -27.80 0.01 -10.17
N ASN A 203 -28.59 1.02 -9.83
CA ASN A 203 -28.15 2.42 -9.94
C ASN A 203 -27.11 2.74 -8.87
N ILE A 204 -27.29 2.21 -7.66
CA ILE A 204 -26.34 2.35 -6.56
C ILE A 204 -25.00 1.69 -6.93
N GLU A 205 -25.01 0.47 -7.46
CA GLU A 205 -23.80 -0.23 -7.90
C GLU A 205 -23.07 0.53 -9.02
N SER A 206 -23.82 0.98 -10.05
CA SER A 206 -23.23 1.79 -11.13
C SER A 206 -22.60 3.07 -10.59
N TRP A 207 -23.29 3.78 -9.70
CA TRP A 207 -22.80 4.99 -9.07
C TRP A 207 -21.54 4.71 -8.22
N ARG A 208 -21.54 3.66 -7.40
CA ARG A 208 -20.38 3.25 -6.59
C ARG A 208 -19.17 3.02 -7.48
N ARG A 209 -19.35 2.28 -8.57
CA ARG A 209 -18.28 1.98 -9.51
C ARG A 209 -17.75 3.24 -10.21
N GLU A 210 -18.62 4.15 -10.63
CA GLU A 210 -18.24 5.45 -11.19
C GLU A 210 -17.48 6.32 -10.19
N GLN A 211 -17.89 6.31 -8.91
CA GLN A 211 -17.16 7.02 -7.86
C GLN A 211 -15.78 6.41 -7.55
N SER A 212 -15.64 5.10 -7.59
CA SER A 212 -14.35 4.43 -7.47
C SER A 212 -13.39 4.86 -8.57
N ILE A 213 -13.82 4.86 -9.82
CA ILE A 213 -13.02 5.31 -10.97
C ILE A 213 -12.63 6.78 -10.83
N ARG A 214 -13.57 7.66 -10.51
CA ARG A 214 -13.32 9.09 -10.30
C ARG A 214 -12.31 9.32 -9.18
N ARG A 215 -12.51 8.69 -8.03
CA ARG A 215 -11.62 8.82 -6.86
C ARG A 215 -10.22 8.28 -7.14
N THR A 216 -10.12 7.19 -7.89
CA THR A 216 -8.83 6.63 -8.29
C THR A 216 -8.11 7.58 -9.24
N LEU A 217 -8.80 8.13 -10.22
CA LEU A 217 -8.23 9.14 -11.12
C LEU A 217 -7.72 10.38 -10.38
N GLU A 218 -8.44 10.84 -9.36
CA GLU A 218 -8.09 12.04 -8.58
C GLU A 218 -6.92 11.82 -7.61
N ARG A 219 -6.82 10.62 -7.01
CA ARG A 219 -5.93 10.38 -5.85
C ARG A 219 -4.79 9.41 -6.14
N ARG A 220 -5.04 8.40 -6.96
CA ARG A 220 -4.09 7.34 -7.30
C ARG A 220 -4.22 6.95 -8.78
N PRO A 221 -3.95 7.91 -9.70
CA PRO A 221 -4.08 7.67 -11.14
C PRO A 221 -3.15 6.56 -11.65
N ASP A 222 -2.07 6.26 -10.93
CA ASP A 222 -1.16 5.15 -11.20
C ASP A 222 -1.87 3.77 -11.18
N LEU A 223 -2.87 3.59 -10.33
CA LEU A 223 -3.62 2.33 -10.24
C LEU A 223 -4.47 2.04 -11.50
N LEU A 224 -4.86 3.07 -12.22
CA LEU A 224 -5.68 2.91 -13.43
C LEU A 224 -4.93 2.22 -14.58
N GLU A 225 -3.60 2.15 -14.53
CA GLU A 225 -2.79 1.48 -15.56
C GLU A 225 -3.08 -0.02 -15.62
N ASP A 226 -3.32 -0.63 -14.46
CA ASP A 226 -3.58 -2.07 -14.30
C ASP A 226 -5.04 -2.38 -13.87
N ALA A 227 -5.94 -1.36 -13.89
CA ALA A 227 -7.31 -1.54 -13.46
C ALA A 227 -8.13 -2.35 -14.49
N SER A 228 -8.91 -3.32 -13.98
CA SER A 228 -9.81 -4.13 -14.81
C SER A 228 -11.10 -3.36 -15.06
N LEU A 229 -11.18 -2.60 -16.17
CA LEU A 229 -12.34 -1.81 -16.55
C LEU A 229 -13.12 -2.46 -17.69
N THR A 230 -14.44 -2.45 -17.57
CA THR A 230 -15.34 -2.77 -18.69
C THR A 230 -15.31 -1.68 -19.76
N LEU A 231 -15.79 -1.98 -20.98
CA LEU A 231 -15.88 -0.99 -22.07
C LEU A 231 -16.73 0.25 -21.69
N LYS A 232 -17.76 0.08 -20.85
CA LYS A 232 -18.58 1.19 -20.35
C LYS A 232 -17.78 2.07 -19.39
N GLU A 233 -17.06 1.46 -18.47
CA GLU A 233 -16.23 2.14 -17.48
C GLU A 233 -15.04 2.84 -18.13
N GLN A 234 -14.42 2.23 -19.15
CA GLN A 234 -13.38 2.88 -19.93
C GLN A 234 -13.89 4.16 -20.62
N LYS A 235 -15.07 4.12 -21.24
CA LYS A 235 -15.69 5.33 -21.83
C LYS A 235 -16.00 6.39 -20.79
N PHE A 236 -16.39 6.00 -19.58
CA PHE A 236 -16.61 6.92 -18.47
C PHE A 236 -15.28 7.56 -18.04
N LEU A 237 -14.21 6.76 -17.86
CA LEU A 237 -12.87 7.27 -17.57
C LEU A 237 -12.36 8.25 -18.64
N ASP A 238 -12.55 7.92 -19.92
CA ASP A 238 -12.18 8.79 -21.04
C ASP A 238 -12.92 10.13 -20.99
N SER A 239 -14.21 10.11 -20.58
CA SER A 239 -14.99 11.35 -20.39
C SER A 239 -14.47 12.21 -19.25
N LEU A 240 -14.06 11.60 -18.12
CA LEU A 240 -13.47 12.31 -16.98
C LEU A 240 -12.12 12.93 -17.35
N LEU A 241 -11.27 12.20 -18.06
CA LEU A 241 -9.99 12.70 -18.51
C LEU A 241 -10.14 13.88 -19.47
N LYS A 242 -11.12 13.82 -20.34
CA LYS A 242 -11.46 14.93 -21.24
C LYS A 242 -11.91 16.17 -20.46
N GLU A 243 -12.81 16.00 -19.48
CA GLU A 243 -13.31 17.07 -18.63
C GLU A 243 -12.17 17.72 -17.82
N GLN A 244 -11.28 16.92 -17.20
CA GLN A 244 -10.10 17.41 -16.50
C GLN A 244 -9.14 18.16 -17.44
N GLY A 245 -8.92 17.63 -18.65
CA GLY A 245 -8.08 18.25 -19.66
C GLY A 245 -8.61 19.61 -20.11
N GLU A 246 -9.92 19.72 -20.34
CA GLU A 246 -10.57 20.99 -20.72
C GLU A 246 -10.53 22.01 -19.56
N SER A 247 -10.75 21.58 -18.32
CA SER A 247 -10.65 22.43 -17.13
C SER A 247 -9.23 22.96 -16.94
N ARG A 248 -8.25 22.05 -17.03
CA ARG A 248 -6.84 22.41 -16.88
C ARG A 248 -6.37 23.37 -17.99
N LEU A 249 -6.83 23.14 -19.21
CA LEU A 249 -6.52 24.03 -20.34
C LEU A 249 -7.03 25.45 -20.10
N LYS A 250 -8.25 25.60 -19.57
CA LYS A 250 -8.82 26.92 -19.21
C LYS A 250 -8.00 27.62 -18.13
N GLU A 251 -7.60 26.91 -17.09
CA GLU A 251 -6.71 27.41 -16.04
C GLU A 251 -5.40 27.93 -16.62
N LEU A 252 -4.77 27.12 -17.49
CA LEU A 252 -3.52 27.47 -18.13
C LEU A 252 -3.66 28.66 -19.08
N GLU A 253 -4.76 28.75 -19.84
CA GLU A 253 -5.07 29.91 -20.68
C GLU A 253 -5.22 31.19 -19.86
N GLN A 254 -5.83 31.09 -18.66
CA GLN A 254 -5.98 32.21 -17.75
C GLN A 254 -4.63 32.68 -17.18
N LEU A 255 -3.81 31.73 -16.67
CA LEU A 255 -2.47 32.02 -16.15
C LEU A 255 -1.57 32.70 -17.21
N VAL A 256 -1.60 32.20 -18.45
CA VAL A 256 -0.84 32.80 -19.54
C VAL A 256 -1.34 34.23 -19.87
N ARG A 257 -2.67 34.45 -19.84
CA ARG A 257 -3.23 35.82 -20.07
C ARG A 257 -2.83 36.79 -18.95
N GLU A 258 -2.72 36.31 -17.70
CA GLU A 258 -2.28 37.10 -16.57
C GLU A 258 -0.77 37.42 -16.65
N ALA A 259 0.07 36.43 -17.00
CA ALA A 259 1.50 36.61 -17.21
C ALA A 259 1.81 37.60 -18.34
N VAL A 260 1.11 37.49 -19.49
CA VAL A 260 1.27 38.41 -20.64
C VAL A 260 0.87 39.84 -20.28
N LYS A 261 -0.03 40.06 -19.34
CA LYS A 261 -0.43 41.41 -18.88
C LYS A 261 0.60 42.07 -17.93
N SER A 262 1.48 41.27 -17.32
CA SER A 262 2.43 41.76 -16.30
C SER A 262 3.76 42.25 -16.87
N ASP A 263 3.97 42.29 -18.20
CA ASP A 263 5.17 42.79 -18.93
C ASP A 263 6.52 42.19 -18.47
N GLU A 264 6.51 41.13 -17.62
CA GLU A 264 7.69 40.42 -17.12
C GLU A 264 7.76 39.01 -17.75
N THR A 265 8.12 38.89 -19.04
CA THR A 265 8.13 37.57 -19.69
C THR A 265 9.53 37.05 -19.95
N PRO A 266 10.01 36.02 -19.25
CA PRO A 266 11.18 35.24 -19.63
C PRO A 266 10.90 34.28 -20.79
N GLY A 267 11.93 33.89 -21.53
CA GLY A 267 11.85 33.07 -22.76
C GLY A 267 11.22 31.67 -22.67
N SER A 268 10.81 31.20 -21.47
CA SER A 268 10.12 29.93 -21.22
C SER A 268 8.67 29.89 -21.73
N ASP A 269 8.03 31.06 -21.94
CA ASP A 269 6.62 31.15 -22.34
C ASP A 269 6.36 30.63 -23.74
N ARG A 270 7.35 30.72 -24.61
CA ARG A 270 7.22 30.24 -26.01
C ARG A 270 7.10 28.71 -26.05
N GLU A 271 7.83 28.02 -25.21
CA GLU A 271 7.82 26.56 -25.11
C GLU A 271 6.52 26.06 -24.43
N TYR A 272 6.10 26.74 -23.39
CA TYR A 272 4.81 26.51 -22.73
C TYR A 272 3.62 26.69 -23.69
N TYR A 273 3.61 27.77 -24.50
CA TYR A 273 2.60 28.02 -25.54
C TYR A 273 2.57 26.93 -26.62
N GLN A 274 3.74 26.43 -27.02
CA GLN A 274 3.83 25.35 -28.00
C GLN A 274 3.30 24.03 -27.44
N GLN A 275 3.57 23.69 -26.16
CA GLN A 275 3.06 22.50 -25.52
C GLN A 275 1.53 22.58 -25.32
N MET A 276 1.00 23.72 -24.90
CA MET A 276 -0.45 23.95 -24.82
C MET A 276 -1.14 23.75 -26.17
N LYS A 277 -0.54 24.24 -27.27
CA LYS A 277 -1.09 24.07 -28.61
C LYS A 277 -1.13 22.58 -29.01
N LYS A 278 -0.13 21.79 -28.62
CA LYS A 278 -0.11 20.34 -28.84
C LYS A 278 -1.20 19.62 -28.04
N VAL A 279 -1.34 19.93 -26.74
CA VAL A 279 -2.40 19.36 -25.88
C VAL A 279 -3.78 19.68 -26.43
N LYS A 280 -4.03 20.93 -26.82
CA LYS A 280 -5.30 21.36 -27.43
C LYS A 280 -5.60 20.64 -28.75
N LYS A 281 -4.59 20.41 -29.57
CA LYS A 281 -4.72 19.64 -30.81
C LYS A 281 -5.08 18.19 -30.55
N LEU A 282 -4.39 17.52 -29.60
CA LEU A 282 -4.64 16.13 -29.21
C LEU A 282 -6.05 15.93 -28.62
N LEU A 283 -6.49 16.86 -27.77
CA LEU A 283 -7.85 16.83 -27.19
C LEU A 283 -8.92 17.00 -28.28
N ASN A 284 -8.73 17.92 -29.23
CA ASN A 284 -9.67 18.17 -30.32
C ASN A 284 -9.72 17.01 -31.34
N GLU A 285 -8.60 16.33 -31.57
CA GLU A 285 -8.52 15.21 -32.50
C GLU A 285 -9.00 13.88 -31.90
N LYS A 286 -9.37 13.86 -30.59
CA LYS A 286 -9.79 12.65 -29.83
C LYS A 286 -8.78 11.48 -29.94
N LYS A 287 -7.51 11.79 -30.17
CA LYS A 287 -6.43 10.81 -30.40
C LYS A 287 -5.49 10.63 -29.20
N ALA A 288 -5.68 11.41 -28.13
CA ALA A 288 -4.81 11.31 -26.98
C ALA A 288 -5.09 10.04 -26.18
N THR A 289 -4.07 9.22 -26.00
CA THR A 289 -4.10 8.12 -25.02
C THR A 289 -3.91 8.66 -23.61
N LEU A 290 -4.37 7.92 -22.59
CA LEU A 290 -4.16 8.25 -21.17
C LEU A 290 -2.67 8.54 -20.87
N GLN A 291 -1.78 7.76 -21.47
CA GLN A 291 -0.34 7.86 -21.28
C GLN A 291 0.26 9.15 -21.88
N GLU A 292 -0.21 9.54 -23.07
CA GLU A 292 0.20 10.79 -23.70
C GLU A 292 -0.27 12.02 -22.91
N LEU A 293 -1.52 12.00 -22.42
CA LEU A 293 -2.05 13.07 -21.56
C LEU A 293 -1.25 13.17 -20.26
N LYS A 294 -0.94 12.07 -19.58
CA LYS A 294 -0.07 12.04 -18.39
C LYS A 294 1.32 12.62 -18.68
N GLY A 295 1.92 12.28 -19.81
CA GLY A 295 3.21 12.84 -20.26
C GLY A 295 3.17 14.36 -20.38
N TYR A 296 2.15 14.91 -21.04
CA TYR A 296 1.99 16.36 -21.20
C TYR A 296 1.71 17.09 -19.90
N TYR A 297 0.89 16.50 -19.00
CA TYR A 297 0.63 17.07 -17.67
C TYR A 297 1.88 17.09 -16.78
N LYS A 298 2.75 16.10 -16.88
CA LYS A 298 4.02 16.07 -16.16
C LYS A 298 4.97 17.18 -16.63
N VAL A 299 5.08 17.39 -17.93
CA VAL A 299 5.91 18.46 -18.51
C VAL A 299 5.36 19.84 -18.15
N LEU A 300 4.05 20.06 -18.25
CA LEU A 300 3.40 21.31 -17.88
C LEU A 300 3.50 21.59 -16.36
N GLY A 301 3.45 20.56 -15.53
CA GLY A 301 3.65 20.67 -14.09
C GLY A 301 5.06 21.05 -13.69
N ALA A 302 6.07 20.54 -14.40
CA ALA A 302 7.48 20.92 -14.21
C ALA A 302 7.72 22.38 -14.62
N LEU A 303 7.22 22.80 -15.78
CA LEU A 303 7.34 24.18 -16.25
C LEU A 303 6.63 25.21 -15.32
N LYS A 304 5.58 24.79 -14.60
CA LYS A 304 4.89 25.65 -13.62
C LYS A 304 5.70 25.85 -12.31
N GLN A 305 6.61 24.95 -11.99
CA GLN A 305 7.48 25.06 -10.78
C GLN A 305 8.70 25.94 -11.03
N GLU A 306 9.02 26.25 -12.30
CA GLU A 306 10.14 27.09 -12.69
C GLU A 306 9.73 28.56 -12.95
N ILE A 307 8.41 28.86 -12.94
CA ILE A 307 7.82 30.20 -13.00
C ILE A 307 7.34 30.60 -11.61
#